data_494756c314b897dd4697ed385f7af03e
#
_entry.id   494756c314b897dd4697ed385f7af03e
#
_cell.length_a   1.000
_cell.length_b   1.000
_cell.length_c   1.000
_cell.angle_alpha   90.00
_cell.angle_beta   90.00
_cell.angle_gamma   90.00
#
_symmetry.space_group_name_H-M   'P 1'
#
loop_
_entity.id
_entity.type
_entity.pdbx_description
1 polymer ?
#
loop_
_entity_poly.entity_id
_entity_poly.type
_entity_poly.pdbx_seq_one_letter_code
_entity_poly.pdbx_strand_id
1 'polypeptide(L)'
;MRHSVSFKIVVALASVLALSACTKKSKTAAGLDSGLNSGLSGGQMAGSALAGSAADLAQNVGDRVYFENDQTALTEEARSTLLQQANWLKKYDGVTIQIEGHADERGTREYNISLSARRATVVRAFLVAQGIESGRISTIAYGKERPVKLCDAESCWSQNRRAVTVITGGANAS
;
A
#
# COMPACT_ATOMS: atom_id res chain seq x y z
N MET A 1 55.86 0.38 -9.30
CA MET A 1 56.12 1.15 -8.12
C MET A 1 54.84 1.10 -7.29
N ARG A 2 54.68 0.16 -6.51
CA ARG A 2 54.87 -0.30 -5.14
C ARG A 2 54.93 0.85 -4.14
N HIS A 3 53.89 1.04 -3.35
CA HIS A 3 53.99 1.33 -1.93
C HIS A 3 52.75 0.84 -1.22
N SER A 4 52.95 -0.25 -0.53
CA SER A 4 52.19 -0.80 0.57
C SER A 4 52.54 -0.01 1.83
N VAL A 5 51.56 0.39 2.62
CA VAL A 5 51.80 0.70 4.04
C VAL A 5 50.69 0.04 4.85
N SER A 6 51.09 -1.07 5.43
CA SER A 6 50.46 -1.65 6.62
C SER A 6 50.74 -0.76 7.82
N PHE A 7 49.73 -0.53 8.66
CA PHE A 7 49.96 -0.18 10.06
C PHE A 7 49.04 -0.99 10.97
N LYS A 8 49.73 -1.74 11.78
CA LYS A 8 49.25 -2.71 12.77
C LYS A 8 49.00 -2.01 14.11
N ILE A 9 48.00 -2.55 14.83
CA ILE A 9 48.00 -2.82 16.29
C ILE A 9 47.92 -1.60 17.22
N VAL A 10 46.93 -1.58 18.11
CA VAL A 10 47.05 -1.69 19.58
C VAL A 10 45.64 -1.94 20.17
N VAL A 11 45.51 -3.00 20.76
CA VAL A 11 44.96 -3.68 21.92
C VAL A 11 44.84 -2.76 23.16
N ALA A 12 43.74 -2.86 23.86
CA ALA A 12 43.63 -3.12 25.29
C ALA A 12 42.56 -2.32 26.03
N LEU A 13 41.84 -3.06 26.74
CA LEU A 13 41.33 -3.12 28.14
C LEU A 13 40.01 -2.42 28.44
N ALA A 14 39.01 -3.23 28.65
CA ALA A 14 38.35 -3.66 29.88
C ALA A 14 37.94 -2.55 30.87
N SER A 15 36.65 -2.41 31.11
CA SER A 15 36.10 -2.15 32.43
C SER A 15 34.62 -2.56 32.53
N VAL A 16 34.39 -3.40 33.47
CA VAL A 16 33.21 -4.05 34.04
C VAL A 16 32.47 -3.09 34.97
N LEU A 17 31.25 -3.46 35.35
CA LEU A 17 30.35 -2.95 36.39
C LEU A 17 29.28 -1.96 35.88
N ALA A 18 28.00 -2.07 36.29
CA ALA A 18 27.34 -2.87 37.36
C ALA A 18 25.83 -2.94 37.07
N LEU A 19 25.20 -3.96 37.60
CA LEU A 19 23.78 -4.23 37.77
C LEU A 19 23.03 -3.08 38.46
N SER A 20 21.82 -2.81 38.01
CA SER A 20 20.78 -2.26 38.88
C SER A 20 19.44 -2.85 38.49
N ALA A 21 19.08 -3.95 39.14
CA ALA A 21 17.74 -4.51 39.18
C ALA A 21 16.91 -3.69 40.18
N CYS A 22 15.83 -3.09 39.73
CA CYS A 22 14.78 -2.61 40.62
C CYS A 22 13.51 -3.40 40.38
N THR A 23 13.41 -4.50 41.10
CA THR A 23 12.18 -5.24 41.36
C THR A 23 11.36 -4.45 42.37
N LYS A 24 10.21 -3.91 41.99
CA LYS A 24 9.19 -3.41 42.91
C LYS A 24 8.10 -4.45 43.04
N LYS A 25 8.19 -5.22 44.12
CA LYS A 25 7.19 -6.14 44.64
C LYS A 25 6.22 -5.33 45.50
N SER A 26 4.97 -5.26 45.14
CA SER A 26 3.91 -4.86 46.08
C SER A 26 2.92 -6.00 46.32
N LYS A 27 2.71 -6.25 47.61
CA LYS A 27 1.93 -7.33 48.17
C LYS A 27 0.44 -7.09 48.09
N THR A 28 -0.26 -8.12 47.74
CA THR A 28 -1.48 -8.72 48.33
C THR A 28 -2.46 -7.86 49.13
N ALA A 29 -3.68 -7.81 48.64
CA ALA A 29 -4.87 -7.91 49.48
C ALA A 29 -5.94 -8.70 48.72
N ALA A 30 -6.47 -9.73 49.37
CA ALA A 30 -7.49 -10.62 48.89
C ALA A 30 -8.86 -9.92 48.90
N GLY A 31 -9.65 -10.19 47.88
CA GLY A 31 -11.07 -9.83 47.80
C GLY A 31 -11.71 -10.68 46.72
N LEU A 32 -12.48 -11.66 47.12
CA LEU A 32 -13.34 -12.47 46.28
C LEU A 32 -14.38 -11.56 45.59
N ASP A 33 -14.49 -11.61 44.27
CA ASP A 33 -15.79 -11.52 43.65
C ASP A 33 -15.79 -12.28 42.32
N SER A 34 -16.74 -13.21 42.26
CA SER A 34 -17.03 -14.02 41.07
C SER A 34 -17.77 -13.17 40.03
N GLY A 35 -17.17 -12.94 38.88
CA GLY A 35 -17.83 -12.26 37.79
C GLY A 35 -17.19 -12.67 36.47
N LEU A 36 -17.90 -13.50 35.76
CA LEU A 36 -17.65 -13.91 34.37
C LEU A 36 -17.07 -12.77 33.50
N ASN A 37 -15.82 -12.88 33.12
CA ASN A 37 -15.32 -12.19 31.93
C ASN A 37 -14.58 -13.20 31.04
N SER A 38 -15.35 -13.85 30.21
CA SER A 38 -14.82 -14.67 29.11
C SER A 38 -13.96 -13.80 28.22
N GLY A 39 -12.69 -14.07 28.27
CA GLY A 39 -11.64 -13.87 27.30
C GLY A 39 -11.91 -13.02 26.07
N LEU A 40 -11.60 -11.75 26.14
CA LEU A 40 -11.04 -11.03 25.01
C LEU A 40 -9.52 -10.96 25.24
N SER A 41 -8.86 -12.08 24.98
CA SER A 41 -7.43 -12.08 24.69
C SER A 41 -7.27 -11.36 23.37
N GLY A 42 -7.23 -10.04 23.41
CA GLY A 42 -6.78 -9.18 22.33
C GLY A 42 -5.30 -9.42 22.11
N GLY A 43 -4.97 -10.56 21.55
CA GLY A 43 -3.71 -10.77 20.87
C GLY A 43 -3.66 -9.77 19.73
N GLN A 44 -2.93 -8.68 19.92
CA GLN A 44 -2.54 -7.75 18.88
C GLN A 44 -1.64 -8.51 17.93
N MET A 45 -2.25 -9.31 17.05
CA MET A 45 -1.59 -9.84 15.86
C MET A 45 -1.24 -8.64 15.00
N ALA A 46 0.04 -8.35 14.88
CA ALA A 46 0.55 -7.39 13.91
C ALA A 46 -0.08 -7.71 12.53
N GLY A 47 -1.08 -6.95 12.19
CA GLY A 47 -1.68 -6.59 10.95
C GLY A 47 -1.51 -7.48 9.72
N SER A 48 -1.99 -8.71 9.71
CA SER A 48 -2.36 -9.30 8.44
C SER A 48 -3.72 -8.70 8.04
N ALA A 49 -3.76 -8.02 6.89
CA ALA A 49 -5.00 -7.47 6.36
C ALA A 49 -6.06 -8.56 6.22
N LEU A 50 -7.30 -8.26 6.63
CA LEU A 50 -8.41 -9.19 6.47
C LEU A 50 -8.56 -9.57 4.99
N ALA A 51 -8.53 -10.86 4.68
CA ALA A 51 -8.61 -11.37 3.32
C ALA A 51 -9.87 -10.89 2.59
N GLY A 52 -9.71 -10.34 1.38
CA GLY A 52 -10.78 -9.70 0.61
C GLY A 52 -11.11 -8.26 1.01
N SER A 53 -10.33 -7.64 1.91
CA SER A 53 -10.48 -6.23 2.29
C SER A 53 -9.68 -5.28 1.38
N ALA A 54 -9.94 -3.97 1.51
CA ALA A 54 -9.13 -2.93 0.85
C ALA A 54 -7.66 -2.96 1.30
N ALA A 55 -7.43 -3.28 2.57
CA ALA A 55 -6.08 -3.43 3.10
C ALA A 55 -5.36 -4.67 2.50
N ASP A 56 -6.07 -5.78 2.29
CA ASP A 56 -5.54 -6.97 1.61
C ASP A 56 -5.13 -6.65 0.16
N LEU A 57 -6.01 -5.98 -0.58
CA LEU A 57 -5.69 -5.54 -1.94
C LEU A 57 -4.44 -4.64 -1.96
N ALA A 58 -4.38 -3.63 -1.09
CA ALA A 58 -3.28 -2.66 -1.08
C ALA A 58 -1.94 -3.25 -0.64
N GLN A 59 -1.92 -4.15 0.36
CA GLN A 59 -0.70 -4.67 0.97
C GLN A 59 -0.15 -5.90 0.26
N ASN A 60 -1.02 -6.79 -0.21
CA ASN A 60 -0.62 -8.10 -0.73
C ASN A 60 -0.64 -8.17 -2.27
N VAL A 61 -1.37 -7.27 -2.93
CA VAL A 61 -1.56 -7.28 -4.39
C VAL A 61 -1.03 -6.00 -5.04
N GLY A 62 -1.22 -4.86 -4.38
CA GLY A 62 -1.00 -3.53 -4.92
C GLY A 62 -2.28 -2.96 -5.55
N ASP A 63 -2.71 -1.82 -5.01
CA ASP A 63 -3.95 -1.13 -5.40
C ASP A 63 -3.75 -0.12 -6.54
N ARG A 64 -2.50 0.12 -6.99
CA ARG A 64 -2.19 1.19 -7.95
C ARG A 64 -1.19 0.77 -9.00
N VAL A 65 -1.29 1.44 -10.16
CA VAL A 65 -0.34 1.33 -11.26
C VAL A 65 0.08 2.72 -11.71
N TYR A 66 1.29 2.84 -12.24
CA TYR A 66 1.90 4.11 -12.64
C TYR A 66 2.03 4.21 -14.15
N PHE A 67 2.15 5.46 -14.62
CA PHE A 67 2.27 5.79 -16.03
C PHE A 67 3.47 6.70 -16.29
N GLU A 68 4.05 6.52 -17.45
CA GLU A 68 5.06 7.44 -17.96
C GLU A 68 4.47 8.83 -18.28
N ASN A 69 5.36 9.81 -18.44
CA ASN A 69 4.94 11.17 -18.75
C ASN A 69 4.08 11.19 -20.00
N ASP A 70 2.90 11.81 -19.87
CA ASP A 70 1.92 11.96 -20.95
C ASP A 70 1.45 10.64 -21.61
N GLN A 71 1.71 9.49 -20.98
CA GLN A 71 1.33 8.19 -21.49
C GLN A 71 0.09 7.61 -20.83
N THR A 72 -0.59 6.75 -21.61
CA THR A 72 -1.70 5.90 -21.15
C THR A 72 -1.41 4.41 -21.36
N ALA A 73 -0.28 4.09 -22.01
CA ALA A 73 0.17 2.72 -22.17
C ALA A 73 0.55 2.11 -20.83
N LEU A 74 0.14 0.86 -20.60
CA LEU A 74 0.53 0.10 -19.41
C LEU A 74 1.96 -0.41 -19.58
N THR A 75 2.81 -0.10 -18.61
CA THR A 75 4.15 -0.69 -18.48
C THR A 75 4.04 -2.18 -18.13
N GLU A 76 5.14 -2.91 -18.22
CA GLU A 76 5.16 -4.34 -17.86
C GLU A 76 4.85 -4.54 -16.37
N GLU A 77 5.39 -3.66 -15.50
CA GLU A 77 5.08 -3.66 -14.06
C GLU A 77 3.59 -3.39 -13.80
N ALA A 78 3.01 -2.42 -14.52
CA ALA A 78 1.57 -2.13 -14.41
C ALA A 78 0.73 -3.34 -14.83
N ARG A 79 1.10 -4.04 -15.92
CA ARG A 79 0.42 -5.26 -16.37
C ARG A 79 0.53 -6.38 -15.35
N SER A 80 1.71 -6.58 -14.77
CA SER A 80 1.94 -7.58 -13.72
C SER A 80 1.06 -7.34 -12.50
N THR A 81 1.01 -6.09 -12.02
CA THR A 81 0.14 -5.70 -10.91
C THR A 81 -1.34 -5.91 -11.24
N LEU A 82 -1.77 -5.53 -12.44
CA LEU A 82 -3.16 -5.70 -12.86
C LEU A 82 -3.56 -7.18 -13.05
N LEU A 83 -2.63 -8.04 -13.45
CA LEU A 83 -2.87 -9.50 -13.45
C LEU A 83 -3.11 -10.04 -12.05
N GLN A 84 -2.33 -9.58 -11.06
CA GLN A 84 -2.53 -9.95 -9.66
C GLN A 84 -3.88 -9.42 -9.13
N GLN A 85 -4.25 -8.18 -9.47
CA GLN A 85 -5.56 -7.62 -9.15
C GLN A 85 -6.70 -8.43 -9.79
N ALA A 86 -6.55 -8.81 -11.05
CA ALA A 86 -7.55 -9.64 -11.74
C ALA A 86 -7.73 -11.00 -11.04
N ASN A 87 -6.64 -11.66 -10.65
CA ASN A 87 -6.70 -12.93 -9.92
C ASN A 87 -7.37 -12.75 -8.55
N TRP A 88 -7.05 -11.67 -7.85
CA TRP A 88 -7.68 -11.32 -6.58
C TRP A 88 -9.18 -11.05 -6.75
N LEU A 89 -9.59 -10.28 -7.75
CA LEU A 89 -11.00 -9.99 -8.07
C LEU A 89 -11.79 -11.24 -8.49
N LYS A 90 -11.14 -12.25 -9.10
CA LYS A 90 -11.76 -13.54 -9.40
C LYS A 90 -11.98 -14.38 -8.15
N LYS A 91 -11.05 -14.26 -7.17
CA LYS A 91 -11.19 -14.95 -5.87
C LYS A 91 -12.31 -14.35 -5.02
N TYR A 92 -12.53 -13.04 -5.14
CA TYR A 92 -13.54 -12.28 -4.39
C TYR A 92 -14.58 -11.71 -5.37
N ASP A 93 -15.43 -12.57 -5.89
CA ASP A 93 -16.37 -12.31 -6.99
C ASP A 93 -17.47 -11.29 -6.64
N GLY A 94 -17.83 -11.16 -5.36
CA GLY A 94 -18.76 -10.14 -4.87
C GLY A 94 -18.19 -8.73 -4.81
N VAL A 95 -16.86 -8.55 -4.93
CA VAL A 95 -16.22 -7.23 -4.81
C VAL A 95 -16.48 -6.39 -6.05
N THR A 96 -16.91 -5.15 -5.85
CA THR A 96 -17.02 -4.10 -6.89
C THR A 96 -15.95 -3.04 -6.65
N ILE A 97 -15.43 -2.47 -7.75
CA ILE A 97 -14.32 -1.52 -7.72
C ILE A 97 -14.60 -0.27 -8.54
N GLN A 98 -13.90 0.80 -8.19
CA GLN A 98 -13.75 2.00 -8.99
C GLN A 98 -12.29 2.23 -9.33
N ILE A 99 -11.99 2.50 -10.60
CA ILE A 99 -10.67 2.88 -11.04
C ILE A 99 -10.57 4.40 -11.07
N GLU A 100 -9.74 4.95 -10.21
CA GLU A 100 -9.46 6.38 -10.14
C GLU A 100 -8.26 6.73 -11.01
N GLY A 101 -8.44 7.58 -12.03
CA GLY A 101 -7.36 8.09 -12.85
C GLY A 101 -6.80 9.40 -12.33
N HIS A 102 -5.49 9.55 -12.35
CA HIS A 102 -4.76 10.73 -11.88
C HIS A 102 -3.67 11.16 -12.86
N ALA A 103 -3.33 12.44 -12.80
CA ALA A 103 -2.24 13.06 -13.54
C ALA A 103 -1.35 13.88 -12.61
N ASP A 104 -0.15 14.26 -13.07
CA ASP A 104 0.68 15.25 -12.38
C ASP A 104 0.13 16.69 -12.59
N GLU A 105 0.71 17.68 -11.93
CA GLU A 105 0.20 19.05 -11.94
C GLU A 105 0.45 19.81 -13.26
N ARG A 106 1.30 19.32 -14.15
CA ARG A 106 1.66 20.01 -15.40
C ARG A 106 0.50 20.00 -16.41
N GLY A 107 0.38 21.07 -17.17
CA GLY A 107 -0.69 21.23 -18.16
C GLY A 107 -1.99 21.77 -17.60
N THR A 108 -3.00 21.93 -18.49
CA THR A 108 -4.30 22.48 -18.10
C THR A 108 -5.15 21.47 -17.32
N ARG A 109 -6.15 21.95 -16.64
CA ARG A 109 -7.10 21.11 -15.88
C ARG A 109 -7.85 20.17 -16.83
N GLU A 110 -8.38 20.70 -17.91
CA GLU A 110 -9.17 19.96 -18.91
C GLU A 110 -8.34 18.84 -19.57
N TYR A 111 -7.10 19.16 -19.92
CA TYR A 111 -6.17 18.17 -20.46
C TYR A 111 -5.94 17.01 -19.46
N ASN A 112 -5.66 17.33 -18.20
CA ASN A 112 -5.39 16.33 -17.18
C ASN A 112 -6.62 15.48 -16.80
N ILE A 113 -7.83 16.06 -16.82
CA ILE A 113 -9.06 15.29 -16.68
C ILE A 113 -9.19 14.28 -17.83
N SER A 114 -8.96 14.72 -19.07
CA SER A 114 -9.01 13.84 -20.24
C SER A 114 -7.94 12.75 -20.19
N LEU A 115 -6.68 13.08 -19.81
CA LEU A 115 -5.59 12.12 -19.68
C LEU A 115 -5.87 11.08 -18.60
N SER A 116 -6.32 11.50 -17.44
CA SER A 116 -6.65 10.62 -16.32
C SER A 116 -7.85 9.72 -16.62
N ALA A 117 -8.86 10.20 -17.36
CA ALA A 117 -9.96 9.39 -17.84
C ALA A 117 -9.48 8.26 -18.78
N ARG A 118 -8.58 8.56 -19.71
CA ARG A 118 -7.98 7.54 -20.58
C ARG A 118 -7.18 6.51 -19.79
N ARG A 119 -6.41 6.92 -18.77
CA ARG A 119 -5.68 6.00 -17.87
C ARG A 119 -6.62 5.05 -17.13
N ALA A 120 -7.70 5.57 -16.54
CA ALA A 120 -8.69 4.74 -15.87
C ALA A 120 -9.37 3.76 -16.84
N THR A 121 -9.68 4.21 -18.07
CA THR A 121 -10.30 3.38 -19.11
C THR A 121 -9.38 2.24 -19.55
N VAL A 122 -8.09 2.49 -19.74
CA VAL A 122 -7.12 1.45 -20.13
C VAL A 122 -6.98 0.38 -19.03
N VAL A 123 -6.93 0.77 -17.76
CA VAL A 123 -6.92 -0.17 -16.63
C VAL A 123 -8.20 -1.00 -16.59
N ARG A 124 -9.37 -0.36 -16.72
CA ARG A 124 -10.66 -1.06 -16.80
C ARG A 124 -10.69 -2.06 -17.95
N ALA A 125 -10.29 -1.63 -19.14
CA ALA A 125 -10.25 -2.49 -20.32
C ALA A 125 -9.35 -3.72 -20.13
N PHE A 126 -8.19 -3.53 -19.48
CA PHE A 126 -7.28 -4.63 -19.16
C PHE A 126 -7.93 -5.64 -18.20
N LEU A 127 -8.54 -5.19 -17.10
CA LEU A 127 -9.22 -6.08 -16.13
C LEU A 127 -10.39 -6.83 -16.77
N VAL A 128 -11.17 -6.17 -17.64
CA VAL A 128 -12.26 -6.82 -18.40
C VAL A 128 -11.69 -7.88 -19.35
N ALA A 129 -10.58 -7.60 -20.04
CA ALA A 129 -9.89 -8.58 -20.90
C ALA A 129 -9.34 -9.78 -20.09
N GLN A 130 -9.05 -9.58 -18.81
CA GLN A 130 -8.70 -10.69 -17.90
C GLN A 130 -9.93 -11.45 -17.35
N GLY A 131 -11.14 -11.12 -17.78
CA GLY A 131 -12.37 -11.84 -17.43
C GLY A 131 -13.10 -11.28 -16.21
N ILE A 132 -12.78 -10.06 -15.77
CA ILE A 132 -13.57 -9.39 -14.73
C ILE A 132 -14.81 -8.77 -15.39
N GLU A 133 -15.98 -9.03 -14.81
CA GLU A 133 -17.26 -8.53 -15.33
C GLU A 133 -17.28 -6.99 -15.35
N SER A 134 -17.66 -6.42 -16.49
CA SER A 134 -17.62 -4.96 -16.70
C SER A 134 -18.52 -4.17 -15.76
N GLY A 135 -19.62 -4.78 -15.29
CA GLY A 135 -20.55 -4.20 -14.32
C GLY A 135 -19.95 -4.04 -12.91
N ARG A 136 -18.88 -4.77 -12.60
CA ARG A 136 -18.17 -4.65 -11.34
C ARG A 136 -17.13 -3.52 -11.31
N ILE A 137 -16.89 -2.85 -12.44
CA ILE A 137 -15.82 -1.87 -12.59
C ILE A 137 -16.38 -0.53 -13.06
N SER A 138 -16.33 0.47 -12.21
CA SER A 138 -16.58 1.88 -12.56
C SER A 138 -15.26 2.63 -12.74
N THR A 139 -15.32 3.81 -13.39
CA THR A 139 -14.14 4.67 -13.56
C THR A 139 -14.47 6.11 -13.19
N ILE A 140 -13.49 6.83 -12.64
CA ILE A 140 -13.54 8.26 -12.38
C ILE A 140 -12.20 8.91 -12.72
N ALA A 141 -12.24 10.16 -13.19
CA ALA A 141 -11.06 10.94 -13.53
C ALA A 141 -10.94 12.13 -12.58
N TYR A 142 -9.84 12.20 -11.87
CA TYR A 142 -9.53 13.34 -10.98
C TYR A 142 -8.56 14.33 -11.60
N GLY A 143 -7.97 14.01 -12.77
CA GLY A 143 -6.93 14.87 -13.32
C GLY A 143 -5.79 15.08 -12.33
N LYS A 144 -5.43 16.34 -12.10
CA LYS A 144 -4.41 16.77 -11.16
C LYS A 144 -4.94 17.21 -9.78
N GLU A 145 -6.24 17.06 -9.53
CA GLU A 145 -6.92 17.63 -8.36
C GLU A 145 -6.63 16.85 -7.04
N ARG A 146 -6.08 15.62 -7.15
CA ARG A 146 -5.78 14.77 -5.99
C ARG A 146 -4.34 14.27 -6.02
N PRO A 147 -3.35 15.15 -5.86
CA PRO A 147 -1.95 14.73 -5.80
C PRO A 147 -1.65 13.97 -4.50
N VAL A 148 -0.76 12.98 -4.56
CA VAL A 148 -0.22 12.27 -3.39
C VAL A 148 1.13 12.81 -2.98
N LYS A 149 1.81 13.55 -3.89
CA LYS A 149 3.07 14.24 -3.64
C LYS A 149 2.99 15.65 -4.19
N LEU A 150 3.45 16.60 -3.38
CA LEU A 150 3.47 18.03 -3.68
C LEU A 150 4.91 18.49 -3.73
N CYS A 151 5.53 18.45 -4.89
CA CYS A 151 6.81 19.09 -5.19
C CYS A 151 6.96 19.23 -6.69
N ASP A 152 7.73 20.21 -7.13
CA ASP A 152 8.01 20.50 -8.52
C ASP A 152 9.23 19.71 -9.01
N ALA A 153 9.08 18.37 -9.03
CA ALA A 153 10.12 17.44 -9.43
C ALA A 153 9.56 16.12 -9.95
N GLU A 154 10.32 15.41 -10.79
CA GLU A 154 9.93 14.11 -11.35
C GLU A 154 9.66 13.07 -10.25
N SER A 155 10.36 13.15 -9.12
CA SER A 155 10.13 12.27 -7.97
C SER A 155 8.73 12.37 -7.37
N CYS A 156 8.04 13.52 -7.52
CA CYS A 156 6.65 13.71 -7.15
C CYS A 156 5.71 13.43 -8.32
N TRP A 157 6.03 13.92 -9.52
CA TRP A 157 5.21 13.75 -10.70
C TRP A 157 4.98 12.29 -11.06
N SER A 158 6.01 11.45 -11.01
CA SER A 158 5.90 10.02 -11.26
C SER A 158 4.91 9.32 -10.32
N GLN A 159 4.82 9.74 -9.07
CA GLN A 159 3.86 9.19 -8.10
C GLN A 159 2.43 9.71 -8.32
N ASN A 160 2.28 10.88 -8.92
CA ASN A 160 0.98 11.46 -9.24
C ASN A 160 0.38 10.87 -10.53
N ARG A 161 1.21 10.43 -11.48
CA ARG A 161 0.78 9.75 -12.74
C ARG A 161 0.41 8.30 -12.44
N ARG A 162 -0.80 8.08 -11.96
CA ARG A 162 -1.25 6.76 -11.51
C ARG A 162 -2.72 6.48 -11.83
N ALA A 163 -3.09 5.21 -11.76
CA ALA A 163 -4.47 4.80 -11.57
C ALA A 163 -4.56 3.96 -10.28
N VAL A 164 -5.63 4.16 -9.50
CA VAL A 164 -5.86 3.48 -8.23
C VAL A 164 -7.12 2.65 -8.31
N THR A 165 -7.05 1.41 -7.88
CA THR A 165 -8.20 0.51 -7.74
C THR A 165 -8.74 0.64 -6.33
N VAL A 166 -9.95 1.17 -6.21
CA VAL A 166 -10.64 1.40 -4.94
C VAL A 166 -11.84 0.47 -4.86
N ILE A 167 -11.99 -0.24 -3.75
CA ILE A 167 -13.17 -1.07 -3.49
C ILE A 167 -14.36 -0.19 -3.16
N THR A 168 -15.50 -0.44 -3.83
CA THR A 168 -16.75 0.31 -3.64
C THR A 168 -17.86 -0.52 -3.02
N GLY A 169 -17.70 -1.85 -2.98
CA GLY A 169 -18.67 -2.74 -2.36
C GLY A 169 -18.22 -4.19 -2.36
N GLY A 170 -18.91 -5.04 -1.61
CA GLY A 170 -18.68 -6.48 -1.57
C GLY A 170 -17.39 -6.93 -0.88
N ALA A 171 -16.62 -6.00 -0.28
CA ALA A 171 -15.43 -6.35 0.47
C ALA A 171 -15.79 -6.88 1.87
N ASN A 172 -14.92 -7.76 2.42
CA ASN A 172 -14.99 -8.09 3.83
C ASN A 172 -14.72 -6.83 4.65
N ALA A 173 -15.59 -6.53 5.62
CA ALA A 173 -15.41 -5.39 6.51
C ALA A 173 -14.11 -5.59 7.33
N SER A 174 -13.28 -4.55 7.35
CA SER A 174 -12.10 -4.48 8.21
C SER A 174 -12.48 -4.15 9.64
#